data_105336815404a4dc37d9df7144854124
#
_entry.id   105336815404a4dc37d9df7144854124
#
_cell.length_a   1.000
_cell.length_b   1.000
_cell.length_c   1.000
_cell.angle_alpha   90.00
_cell.angle_beta   90.00
_cell.angle_gamma   90.00
#
_symmetry.space_group_name_H-M   'P 1'
#
loop_
_entity.id
_entity.type
_entity.pdbx_description
1 polymer ?
#
loop_
_entity_poly.entity_id
_entity_poly.type
_entity_poly.pdbx_seq_one_letter_code
_entity_poly.pdbx_strand_id
1 'polypeptide(L)'
;MSSSESRSAIWGEFLRVLFAHGFEGSATGTKPTYMREALGWDVTAPLMSELGWSIESQTEVLLRHIDSGEFDLIAGSSMGGLAAANAYSLRKDADFRMFLIAPAFGLAEHWDGMEESGRRAWQLTDQRRYKGFELDIVLPWEFMEAADRMSWPVPAHFTSIMHGKYDEIVPISCSRKVAEKNDLVELYEVDDNHRMKETLGLIPEVVERLMAR
;
A
#
# COMPACT_ATOMS: atom_id res chain seq x y z
N MET A 1 -36.29 11.18 -7.44
CA MET A 1 -35.93 9.92 -8.02
C MET A 1 -35.10 10.23 -9.27
N SER A 2 -33.91 9.98 -9.44
CA SER A 2 -32.81 9.50 -8.60
C SER A 2 -31.52 9.73 -9.40
N SER A 3 -30.61 10.47 -8.84
CA SER A 3 -29.25 10.63 -9.39
C SER A 3 -28.24 9.72 -8.67
N SER A 4 -28.65 8.96 -7.66
CA SER A 4 -27.77 8.09 -6.86
C SER A 4 -27.65 6.66 -7.42
N GLU A 5 -28.69 6.11 -8.04
CA GLU A 5 -28.64 4.75 -8.60
C GLU A 5 -27.84 4.65 -9.91
N SER A 6 -27.66 5.76 -10.64
CA SER A 6 -26.89 5.75 -11.89
C SER A 6 -25.37 5.86 -11.67
N ARG A 7 -24.90 6.30 -10.50
CA ARG A 7 -23.46 6.41 -10.22
C ARG A 7 -22.83 5.08 -9.77
N SER A 8 -23.51 4.28 -8.95
CA SER A 8 -22.96 3.00 -8.49
C SER A 8 -22.74 1.98 -9.62
N ALA A 9 -23.57 2.01 -10.68
CA ALA A 9 -23.39 1.16 -11.86
C ALA A 9 -22.24 1.62 -12.78
N ILE A 10 -21.81 2.89 -12.71
CA ILE A 10 -20.79 3.49 -13.59
C ILE A 10 -19.37 3.22 -13.07
N TRP A 11 -19.17 3.14 -11.75
CA TRP A 11 -17.85 2.93 -11.16
C TRP A 11 -17.35 1.47 -11.29
N GLY A 12 -18.22 0.48 -11.55
CA GLY A 12 -17.85 -0.93 -11.65
C GLY A 12 -16.99 -1.30 -12.87
N GLU A 13 -17.16 -0.62 -14.00
CA GLU A 13 -16.52 -1.03 -15.27
C GLU A 13 -15.33 -0.16 -15.74
N PHE A 14 -15.06 1.00 -15.10
CA PHE A 14 -14.06 1.95 -15.60
C PHE A 14 -13.18 2.59 -14.51
N LEU A 15 -13.03 1.94 -13.34
CA LEU A 15 -12.22 2.50 -12.26
C LEU A 15 -10.74 2.51 -12.65
N ARG A 16 -10.14 3.70 -12.74
CA ARG A 16 -8.70 3.88 -13.02
C ARG A 16 -7.93 3.77 -11.71
N VAL A 17 -7.12 2.74 -11.59
CA VAL A 17 -6.40 2.40 -10.36
C VAL A 17 -4.89 2.51 -10.59
N LEU A 18 -4.20 3.26 -9.73
CA LEU A 18 -2.76 3.14 -9.57
C LEU A 18 -2.48 2.16 -8.44
N PHE A 19 -1.87 1.02 -8.74
CA PHE A 19 -1.60 -0.03 -7.76
C PHE A 19 -0.11 -0.17 -7.43
N ALA A 20 0.22 0.03 -6.15
CA ALA A 20 1.57 -0.15 -5.61
C ALA A 20 1.71 -1.57 -5.00
N HIS A 21 2.54 -2.41 -5.62
CA HIS A 21 2.82 -3.75 -5.09
C HIS A 21 3.80 -3.71 -3.90
N GLY A 22 3.77 -4.76 -3.06
CA GLY A 22 4.69 -4.90 -1.93
C GLY A 22 6.13 -5.18 -2.34
N PHE A 23 7.03 -5.29 -1.36
CA PHE A 23 8.47 -5.39 -1.54
C PHE A 23 8.91 -6.56 -2.45
N GLU A 24 8.33 -7.75 -2.26
CA GLU A 24 8.53 -8.92 -3.13
C GLU A 24 7.41 -9.09 -4.17
N GLY A 25 6.60 -8.09 -4.36
CA GLY A 25 5.48 -8.13 -5.30
C GLY A 25 5.89 -7.73 -6.72
N SER A 26 4.93 -7.82 -7.63
CA SER A 26 5.12 -7.40 -9.02
C SER A 26 3.84 -6.79 -9.60
N ALA A 27 3.98 -6.14 -10.76
CA ALA A 27 2.86 -5.60 -11.54
C ALA A 27 1.84 -6.67 -12.00
N THR A 28 2.28 -7.93 -12.05
CA THR A 28 1.48 -9.11 -12.42
C THR A 28 1.15 -10.00 -11.22
N GLY A 29 1.35 -9.49 -9.99
CA GLY A 29 1.00 -10.20 -8.77
C GLY A 29 -0.49 -10.43 -8.61
N THR A 30 -0.89 -11.28 -7.66
CA THR A 30 -2.27 -11.72 -7.47
C THR A 30 -3.28 -10.57 -7.37
N LYS A 31 -2.98 -9.52 -6.60
CA LYS A 31 -3.93 -8.42 -6.36
C LYS A 31 -4.18 -7.55 -7.61
N PRO A 32 -3.16 -6.98 -8.28
CA PRO A 32 -3.41 -6.19 -9.49
C PRO A 32 -3.98 -7.05 -10.63
N THR A 33 -3.63 -8.34 -10.72
CA THR A 33 -4.23 -9.26 -11.69
C THR A 33 -5.72 -9.49 -11.39
N TYR A 34 -6.07 -9.73 -10.12
CA TYR A 34 -7.47 -9.86 -9.72
C TYR A 34 -8.30 -8.60 -10.05
N MET A 35 -7.75 -7.42 -9.78
CA MET A 35 -8.43 -6.15 -10.09
C MET A 35 -8.64 -5.97 -11.59
N ARG A 36 -7.66 -6.35 -12.44
CA ARG A 36 -7.80 -6.27 -13.91
C ARG A 36 -8.75 -7.32 -14.47
N GLU A 37 -8.51 -8.58 -14.13
CA GLU A 37 -9.14 -9.72 -14.83
C GLU A 37 -10.50 -10.08 -14.25
N ALA A 38 -10.66 -10.01 -12.92
CA ALA A 38 -11.90 -10.37 -12.26
C ALA A 38 -12.85 -9.17 -12.07
N LEU A 39 -12.32 -7.96 -11.88
CA LEU A 39 -13.12 -6.76 -11.63
C LEU A 39 -13.23 -5.85 -12.86
N GLY A 40 -12.43 -6.06 -13.89
CA GLY A 40 -12.46 -5.24 -15.12
C GLY A 40 -11.93 -3.81 -14.93
N TRP A 41 -11.15 -3.56 -13.85
CA TRP A 41 -10.60 -2.22 -13.59
C TRP A 41 -9.40 -1.90 -14.48
N ASP A 42 -9.24 -0.63 -14.82
CA ASP A 42 -8.04 -0.14 -15.52
C ASP A 42 -6.91 0.09 -14.52
N VAL A 43 -6.00 -0.88 -14.40
CA VAL A 43 -4.97 -0.89 -13.37
C VAL A 43 -3.60 -0.61 -13.95
N THR A 44 -3.04 0.53 -13.62
CA THR A 44 -1.62 0.85 -13.78
C THR A 44 -0.87 0.35 -12.54
N ALA A 45 0.12 -0.53 -12.72
CA ALA A 45 0.96 -1.03 -11.64
C ALA A 45 2.44 -0.84 -12.03
N PRO A 46 3.10 0.23 -11.57
CA PRO A 46 4.50 0.50 -11.89
C PRO A 46 5.45 -0.50 -11.21
N LEU A 47 6.68 -0.59 -11.71
CA LEU A 47 7.77 -1.27 -11.01
C LEU A 47 8.19 -0.44 -9.80
N MET A 48 7.77 -0.85 -8.61
CA MET A 48 7.98 -0.06 -7.38
C MET A 48 9.46 0.15 -7.02
N SER A 49 10.35 -0.72 -7.50
CA SER A 49 11.82 -0.61 -7.29
C SER A 49 12.55 0.14 -8.39
N GLU A 50 11.85 0.81 -9.33
CA GLU A 50 12.46 1.52 -10.46
C GLU A 50 13.50 2.55 -10.03
N LEU A 51 13.25 3.27 -8.95
CA LEU A 51 14.14 4.30 -8.41
C LEU A 51 14.95 3.82 -7.19
N GLY A 52 14.75 2.59 -6.74
CA GLY A 52 15.38 2.01 -5.58
C GLY A 52 14.41 1.29 -4.65
N TRP A 53 14.94 0.71 -3.59
CA TRP A 53 14.18 -0.15 -2.69
C TRP A 53 13.63 0.57 -1.45
N SER A 54 14.13 1.78 -1.14
CA SER A 54 13.67 2.54 0.03
C SER A 54 12.21 2.97 -0.11
N ILE A 55 11.54 3.18 1.02
CA ILE A 55 10.16 3.69 1.02
C ILE A 55 10.07 5.08 0.37
N GLU A 56 11.12 5.88 0.46
CA GLU A 56 11.21 7.19 -0.19
C GLU A 56 11.24 7.03 -1.71
N SER A 57 12.09 6.14 -2.25
CA SER A 57 12.17 5.83 -3.69
C SER A 57 10.84 5.30 -4.23
N GLN A 58 10.18 4.39 -3.51
CA GLN A 58 8.87 3.85 -3.91
C GLN A 58 7.76 4.92 -3.87
N THR A 59 7.81 5.81 -2.90
CA THR A 59 6.89 6.96 -2.83
C THR A 59 7.08 7.87 -4.04
N GLU A 60 8.33 8.16 -4.42
CA GLU A 60 8.65 8.99 -5.59
C GLU A 60 8.14 8.35 -6.91
N VAL A 61 8.24 7.02 -7.07
CA VAL A 61 7.63 6.31 -8.22
C VAL A 61 6.14 6.63 -8.31
N LEU A 62 5.41 6.53 -7.20
CA LEU A 62 3.97 6.83 -7.19
C LEU A 62 3.68 8.31 -7.48
N LEU A 63 4.44 9.23 -6.91
CA LEU A 63 4.27 10.66 -7.16
C LEU A 63 4.39 11.01 -8.64
N ARG A 64 5.35 10.43 -9.37
CA ARG A 64 5.50 10.62 -10.81
C ARG A 64 4.28 10.16 -11.59
N HIS A 65 3.69 9.03 -11.20
CA HIS A 65 2.47 8.53 -11.83
C HIS A 65 1.26 9.40 -11.48
N ILE A 66 1.10 9.80 -10.22
CA ILE A 66 0.02 10.68 -9.77
C ILE A 66 0.08 12.03 -10.50
N ASP A 67 1.26 12.61 -10.64
CA ASP A 67 1.45 13.92 -11.27
C ASP A 67 1.29 13.90 -12.80
N SER A 68 1.41 12.73 -13.43
CA SER A 68 1.33 12.57 -14.89
C SER A 68 0.06 11.89 -15.40
N GLY A 69 -0.75 11.32 -14.51
CA GLY A 69 -1.93 10.53 -14.85
C GLY A 69 -3.18 10.98 -14.11
N GLU A 70 -4.30 10.42 -14.51
CA GLU A 70 -5.58 10.58 -13.83
C GLU A 70 -6.03 9.25 -13.26
N PHE A 71 -6.18 9.18 -11.94
CA PHE A 71 -6.60 7.99 -11.22
C PHE A 71 -7.79 8.32 -10.32
N ASP A 72 -8.73 7.39 -10.22
CA ASP A 72 -9.88 7.50 -9.33
C ASP A 72 -9.57 6.87 -7.96
N LEU A 73 -8.67 5.86 -7.96
CA LEU A 73 -8.25 5.11 -6.79
C LEU A 73 -6.73 4.90 -6.79
N ILE A 74 -6.09 5.23 -5.68
CA ILE A 74 -4.73 4.78 -5.39
C ILE A 74 -4.83 3.58 -4.45
N ALA A 75 -4.30 2.45 -4.87
CA ALA A 75 -4.30 1.22 -4.07
C ALA A 75 -2.88 0.74 -3.82
N GLY A 76 -2.65 0.05 -2.71
CA GLY A 76 -1.33 -0.51 -2.43
C GLY A 76 -1.37 -1.62 -1.41
N SER A 77 -0.40 -2.53 -1.50
CA SER A 77 -0.27 -3.66 -0.59
C SER A 77 1.09 -3.68 0.10
N SER A 78 1.09 -3.95 1.42
CA SER A 78 2.31 -4.06 2.23
C SER A 78 3.17 -2.79 2.12
N MET A 79 4.44 -2.88 1.74
CA MET A 79 5.32 -1.72 1.53
C MET A 79 4.77 -0.77 0.45
N GLY A 80 4.15 -1.27 -0.63
CA GLY A 80 3.45 -0.44 -1.60
C GLY A 80 2.25 0.31 -1.01
N GLY A 81 1.56 -0.26 -0.03
CA GLY A 81 0.51 0.42 0.74
C GLY A 81 1.07 1.56 1.59
N LEU A 82 2.23 1.38 2.21
CA LEU A 82 2.92 2.44 2.92
C LEU A 82 3.39 3.56 1.97
N ALA A 83 3.93 3.19 0.79
CA ALA A 83 4.33 4.17 -0.23
C ALA A 83 3.13 4.98 -0.74
N ALA A 84 1.97 4.33 -0.98
CA ALA A 84 0.74 5.00 -1.37
C ALA A 84 0.27 6.00 -0.31
N ALA A 85 0.28 5.61 0.97
CA ALA A 85 -0.10 6.50 2.07
C ALA A 85 0.84 7.72 2.18
N ASN A 86 2.16 7.53 1.97
CA ASN A 86 3.12 8.63 1.95
C ASN A 86 2.89 9.55 0.74
N ALA A 87 2.75 9.01 -0.47
CA ALA A 87 2.48 9.79 -1.67
C ALA A 87 1.21 10.64 -1.54
N TYR A 88 0.15 10.04 -0.97
CA TYR A 88 -1.12 10.70 -0.74
C TYR A 88 -1.02 11.84 0.29
N SER A 89 -0.25 11.65 1.35
CA SER A 89 0.01 12.71 2.34
C SER A 89 0.71 13.94 1.72
N LEU A 90 1.44 13.75 0.62
CA LEU A 90 2.13 14.79 -0.13
C LEU A 90 1.28 15.44 -1.25
N ARG A 91 0.11 14.88 -1.57
CA ARG A 91 -0.82 15.37 -2.61
C ARG A 91 -2.23 15.58 -2.04
N LYS A 92 -2.31 16.38 -0.97
CA LYS A 92 -3.55 16.61 -0.21
C LYS A 92 -4.71 17.20 -1.01
N ASP A 93 -4.40 17.91 -2.09
CA ASP A 93 -5.39 18.56 -2.95
C ASP A 93 -5.85 17.66 -4.13
N ALA A 94 -5.31 16.45 -4.25
CA ALA A 94 -5.70 15.53 -5.30
C ALA A 94 -7.05 14.86 -4.99
N ASP A 95 -7.90 14.70 -6.00
CA ASP A 95 -9.25 14.13 -5.86
C ASP A 95 -9.28 12.65 -6.26
N PHE A 96 -8.70 11.80 -5.42
CA PHE A 96 -8.80 10.34 -5.52
C PHE A 96 -9.04 9.72 -4.15
N ARG A 97 -9.40 8.46 -4.12
CA ARG A 97 -9.57 7.67 -2.88
C ARG A 97 -8.38 6.75 -2.66
N MET A 98 -8.17 6.29 -1.43
CA MET A 98 -7.06 5.39 -1.11
C MET A 98 -7.55 4.06 -0.53
N PHE A 99 -7.09 2.95 -1.13
CA PHE A 99 -7.36 1.60 -0.67
C PHE A 99 -6.07 0.86 -0.34
N LEU A 100 -5.88 0.48 0.91
CA LEU A 100 -4.68 -0.15 1.41
C LEU A 100 -4.95 -1.60 1.85
N ILE A 101 -4.05 -2.50 1.48
CA ILE A 101 -4.13 -3.92 1.80
C ILE A 101 -2.91 -4.30 2.65
N ALA A 102 -3.13 -4.60 3.93
CA ALA A 102 -2.08 -4.93 4.90
C ALA A 102 -0.87 -3.97 4.80
N PRO A 103 -1.07 -2.63 4.88
CA PRO A 103 0.00 -1.65 4.66
C PRO A 103 1.09 -1.78 5.71
N ALA A 104 2.36 -1.66 5.29
CA ALA A 104 3.53 -1.81 6.15
C ALA A 104 3.77 -0.60 7.08
N PHE A 105 2.73 -0.12 7.77
CA PHE A 105 2.89 0.90 8.80
C PHE A 105 3.83 0.41 9.90
N GLY A 106 4.68 1.28 10.41
CA GLY A 106 5.71 0.89 11.38
C GLY A 106 6.87 0.11 10.75
N LEU A 107 7.15 0.29 9.45
CA LEU A 107 8.19 -0.42 8.71
C LEU A 107 9.53 -0.45 9.46
N ALA A 108 9.97 0.67 10.00
CA ALA A 108 11.25 0.76 10.72
C ALA A 108 11.28 -0.09 12.00
N GLU A 109 10.14 -0.25 12.65
CA GLU A 109 9.98 -0.97 13.93
C GLU A 109 9.88 -2.49 13.69
N HIS A 110 9.33 -2.90 12.54
CA HIS A 110 9.00 -4.30 12.25
C HIS A 110 9.85 -4.93 11.14
N TRP A 111 10.73 -4.15 10.51
CA TRP A 111 11.57 -4.69 9.44
C TRP A 111 12.43 -5.83 9.93
N ASP A 112 12.14 -7.03 9.43
CA ASP A 112 12.97 -8.23 9.53
C ASP A 112 13.30 -8.70 10.98
N GLY A 113 12.55 -8.25 11.99
CA GLY A 113 12.76 -8.66 13.39
C GLY A 113 14.20 -8.48 13.92
N MET A 114 14.93 -7.56 13.33
CA MET A 114 16.38 -7.42 13.53
C MET A 114 16.72 -6.85 14.91
N GLU A 115 17.65 -7.52 15.59
CA GLU A 115 18.25 -7.01 16.81
C GLU A 115 19.08 -5.74 16.58
N GLU A 116 19.26 -4.93 17.62
CA GLU A 116 20.01 -3.67 17.57
C GLU A 116 21.44 -3.87 17.04
N SER A 117 22.10 -4.98 17.40
CA SER A 117 23.44 -5.34 16.90
C SER A 117 23.49 -5.50 15.38
N GLY A 118 22.45 -6.10 14.79
CA GLY A 118 22.32 -6.25 13.35
C GLY A 118 22.09 -4.92 12.64
N ARG A 119 21.24 -4.06 13.21
CA ARG A 119 21.01 -2.70 12.70
C ARG A 119 22.31 -1.87 12.72
N ARG A 120 23.05 -1.93 13.82
CA ARG A 120 24.33 -1.24 13.93
C ARG A 120 25.38 -1.73 12.94
N ALA A 121 25.46 -3.04 12.74
CA ALA A 121 26.37 -3.62 11.74
C ALA A 121 25.99 -3.15 10.31
N TRP A 122 24.72 -3.14 9.97
CA TRP A 122 24.24 -2.60 8.70
C TRP A 122 24.59 -1.13 8.53
N GLN A 123 24.33 -0.31 9.55
CA GLN A 123 24.67 1.11 9.55
C GLN A 123 26.16 1.37 9.30
N LEU A 124 27.04 0.54 9.92
CA LEU A 124 28.49 0.69 9.79
C LEU A 124 29.02 0.24 8.41
N THR A 125 28.39 -0.77 7.82
CA THR A 125 28.84 -1.34 6.55
C THR A 125 28.15 -0.76 5.34
N ASP A 126 27.05 -0.03 5.56
CA ASP A 126 26.13 0.48 4.52
C ASP A 126 25.60 -0.63 3.58
N GLN A 127 25.68 -1.88 4.00
CA GLN A 127 25.29 -3.02 3.17
C GLN A 127 24.61 -4.11 3.99
N ARG A 128 23.41 -4.51 3.56
CA ARG A 128 22.73 -5.69 4.05
C ARG A 128 22.18 -6.50 2.90
N ARG A 129 22.61 -7.74 2.80
CA ARG A 129 22.01 -8.69 1.85
C ARG A 129 20.61 -9.08 2.35
N TYR A 130 19.62 -8.83 1.52
CA TYR A 130 18.28 -9.35 1.67
C TYR A 130 18.09 -10.52 0.68
N LYS A 131 17.72 -11.68 1.21
CA LYS A 131 17.41 -12.86 0.42
C LYS A 131 15.98 -13.29 0.75
N GLY A 132 15.04 -12.93 -0.11
CA GLY A 132 13.65 -13.32 -0.05
C GLY A 132 13.32 -14.51 -0.94
N PHE A 133 12.06 -14.64 -1.32
CA PHE A 133 11.60 -15.74 -2.18
C PHE A 133 12.11 -15.60 -3.62
N GLU A 134 12.03 -14.41 -4.20
CA GLU A 134 12.46 -14.10 -5.58
C GLU A 134 13.55 -13.02 -5.62
N LEU A 135 13.87 -12.38 -4.50
CA LEU A 135 14.83 -11.30 -4.41
C LEU A 135 16.14 -11.77 -3.77
N ASP A 136 17.26 -11.38 -4.36
CA ASP A 136 18.60 -11.46 -3.77
C ASP A 136 19.31 -10.14 -4.06
N ILE A 137 19.22 -9.19 -3.13
CA ILE A 137 19.64 -7.80 -3.30
C ILE A 137 20.46 -7.32 -2.11
N VAL A 138 21.20 -6.24 -2.30
CA VAL A 138 21.88 -5.53 -1.22
C VAL A 138 21.16 -4.22 -0.96
N LEU A 139 20.75 -4.01 0.29
CA LEU A 139 20.10 -2.79 0.75
C LEU A 139 21.12 -1.88 1.42
N PRO A 140 21.22 -0.59 1.01
CA PRO A 140 22.00 0.41 1.73
C PRO A 140 21.30 0.79 3.03
N TRP A 141 22.02 1.41 3.97
CA TRP A 141 21.44 1.89 5.24
C TRP A 141 20.38 2.96 5.05
N GLU A 142 20.44 3.73 3.96
CA GLU A 142 19.40 4.68 3.54
C GLU A 142 17.97 4.06 3.54
N PHE A 143 17.87 2.75 3.28
CA PHE A 143 16.59 2.03 3.38
C PHE A 143 15.95 2.20 4.76
N MET A 144 16.75 2.03 5.84
CA MET A 144 16.26 2.17 7.21
C MET A 144 16.07 3.64 7.60
N GLU A 145 16.92 4.54 7.13
CA GLU A 145 16.74 5.98 7.37
C GLU A 145 15.43 6.49 6.74
N ALA A 146 15.11 6.06 5.54
CA ALA A 146 13.83 6.37 4.91
C ALA A 146 12.65 5.73 5.68
N ALA A 147 12.80 4.48 6.13
CA ALA A 147 11.79 3.80 6.94
C ALA A 147 11.54 4.56 8.26
N ASP A 148 12.58 5.01 8.96
CA ASP A 148 12.45 5.76 10.22
C ASP A 148 11.66 7.07 10.02
N ARG A 149 11.88 7.77 8.90
CA ARG A 149 11.17 9.02 8.59
C ARG A 149 9.72 8.81 8.13
N MET A 150 9.43 7.71 7.44
CA MET A 150 8.22 7.56 6.63
C MET A 150 7.32 6.38 7.06
N SER A 151 7.55 5.76 8.21
CA SER A 151 6.75 4.61 8.70
C SER A 151 5.32 4.97 9.11
N TRP A 152 5.04 6.22 9.44
CA TRP A 152 3.77 6.65 10.03
C TRP A 152 3.17 7.86 9.29
N PRO A 153 2.83 7.76 8.00
CA PRO A 153 2.13 8.83 7.30
C PRO A 153 0.74 9.06 7.88
N VAL A 154 0.27 10.30 7.81
CA VAL A 154 -1.09 10.67 8.23
C VAL A 154 -1.96 10.76 6.98
N PRO A 155 -2.92 9.84 6.77
CA PRO A 155 -3.86 9.91 5.67
C PRO A 155 -4.64 11.23 5.68
N ALA A 156 -4.67 11.93 4.55
CA ALA A 156 -5.31 13.24 4.41
C ALA A 156 -6.69 13.17 3.71
N HIS A 157 -7.11 11.97 3.26
CA HIS A 157 -8.32 11.75 2.49
C HIS A 157 -9.01 10.45 2.93
N PHE A 158 -10.21 10.21 2.42
CA PHE A 158 -10.92 8.95 2.70
C PHE A 158 -10.10 7.74 2.27
N THR A 159 -9.82 6.89 3.25
CA THR A 159 -8.97 5.72 3.12
C THR A 159 -9.68 4.51 3.69
N SER A 160 -9.75 3.42 2.92
CA SER A 160 -10.12 2.11 3.43
C SER A 160 -8.88 1.23 3.56
N ILE A 161 -8.70 0.62 4.72
CA ILE A 161 -7.65 -0.36 4.98
C ILE A 161 -8.30 -1.74 5.15
N MET A 162 -7.87 -2.73 4.39
CA MET A 162 -8.22 -4.13 4.59
C MET A 162 -6.99 -4.88 5.12
N HIS A 163 -7.09 -5.48 6.33
CA HIS A 163 -5.94 -6.10 6.99
C HIS A 163 -6.32 -7.44 7.61
N GLY A 164 -5.48 -8.45 7.37
CA GLY A 164 -5.64 -9.79 7.91
C GLY A 164 -5.37 -9.85 9.41
N LYS A 165 -6.29 -10.48 10.17
CA LYS A 165 -6.13 -10.67 11.63
C LYS A 165 -4.95 -11.56 12.00
N TYR A 166 -4.53 -12.43 11.06
CA TYR A 166 -3.45 -13.40 11.23
C TYR A 166 -2.20 -13.00 10.46
N ASP A 167 -2.02 -11.68 10.21
CA ASP A 167 -0.84 -11.15 9.54
C ASP A 167 0.41 -11.35 10.41
N GLU A 168 1.29 -12.23 9.93
CA GLU A 168 2.54 -12.63 10.60
C GLU A 168 3.74 -11.75 10.25
N ILE A 169 3.57 -10.82 9.30
CA ILE A 169 4.64 -9.93 8.80
C ILE A 169 4.43 -8.50 9.31
N VAL A 170 3.24 -7.95 9.10
CA VAL A 170 2.87 -6.62 9.57
C VAL A 170 1.78 -6.75 10.62
N PRO A 171 2.05 -6.46 11.90
CA PRO A 171 1.03 -6.56 12.94
C PRO A 171 -0.19 -5.68 12.63
N ILE A 172 -1.39 -6.26 12.66
CA ILE A 172 -2.66 -5.52 12.42
C ILE A 172 -2.83 -4.33 13.37
N SER A 173 -2.19 -4.38 14.54
CA SER A 173 -2.15 -3.26 15.50
C SER A 173 -1.62 -1.96 14.88
N CYS A 174 -0.77 -2.05 13.85
CA CYS A 174 -0.28 -0.88 13.13
C CYS A 174 -1.42 -0.18 12.36
N SER A 175 -2.27 -0.93 11.68
CA SER A 175 -3.44 -0.39 10.99
C SER A 175 -4.51 0.12 11.97
N ARG A 176 -4.74 -0.58 13.09
CA ARG A 176 -5.61 -0.10 14.17
C ARG A 176 -5.15 1.26 14.70
N LYS A 177 -3.85 1.41 14.99
CA LYS A 177 -3.25 2.66 15.47
C LYS A 177 -3.47 3.84 14.51
N VAL A 178 -3.45 3.59 13.21
CA VAL A 178 -3.71 4.63 12.18
C VAL A 178 -5.21 4.96 12.12
N ALA A 179 -6.08 3.96 12.10
CA ALA A 179 -7.52 4.15 12.04
C ALA A 179 -8.09 4.82 13.30
N GLU A 180 -7.61 4.44 14.50
CA GLU A 180 -8.04 5.05 15.77
C GLU A 180 -7.72 6.56 15.87
N LYS A 181 -6.75 7.04 15.11
CA LYS A 181 -6.28 8.43 15.16
C LYS A 181 -6.80 9.30 14.03
N ASN A 182 -7.57 8.75 13.11
CA ASN A 182 -7.98 9.46 11.91
C ASN A 182 -9.36 9.03 11.41
N ASP A 183 -10.36 9.89 11.57
CA ASP A 183 -11.75 9.67 11.17
C ASP A 183 -11.93 9.51 9.64
N LEU A 184 -10.92 9.84 8.85
CA LEU A 184 -10.92 9.59 7.40
C LEU A 184 -10.58 8.14 7.05
N VAL A 185 -10.10 7.35 8.02
CA VAL A 185 -9.64 5.98 7.82
C VAL A 185 -10.65 4.98 8.34
N GLU A 186 -11.09 4.06 7.49
CA GLU A 186 -11.92 2.93 7.85
C GLU A 186 -11.13 1.63 7.76
N LEU A 187 -11.10 0.83 8.84
CA LEU A 187 -10.38 -0.44 8.91
C LEU A 187 -11.33 -1.63 8.82
N TYR A 188 -11.08 -2.49 7.85
CA TYR A 188 -11.73 -3.79 7.64
C TYR A 188 -10.78 -4.90 8.10
N GLU A 189 -11.06 -5.47 9.28
CA GLU A 189 -10.32 -6.61 9.81
C GLU A 189 -10.91 -7.91 9.27
N VAL A 190 -10.11 -8.66 8.52
CA VAL A 190 -10.57 -9.87 7.83
C VAL A 190 -9.82 -11.13 8.30
N ASP A 191 -10.44 -12.29 8.10
CA ASP A 191 -9.86 -13.58 8.47
C ASP A 191 -8.88 -14.06 7.39
N ASP A 192 -7.69 -13.46 7.36
CA ASP A 192 -6.62 -13.73 6.39
C ASP A 192 -5.24 -13.48 7.03
N ASN A 193 -4.17 -13.86 6.32
CA ASN A 193 -2.77 -13.60 6.65
C ASN A 193 -2.23 -12.40 5.83
N HIS A 194 -0.90 -12.15 5.89
CA HIS A 194 -0.27 -11.04 5.15
C HIS A 194 -0.54 -11.08 3.64
N ARG A 195 -0.63 -12.26 3.05
CA ARG A 195 -0.82 -12.40 1.60
C ARG A 195 -2.21 -11.98 1.13
N MET A 196 -3.20 -11.94 2.00
CA MET A 196 -4.56 -11.46 1.72
C MET A 196 -5.18 -12.12 0.47
N LYS A 197 -5.04 -13.44 0.36
CA LYS A 197 -5.51 -14.19 -0.82
C LYS A 197 -6.93 -14.72 -0.66
N GLU A 198 -7.31 -15.08 0.56
CA GLU A 198 -8.61 -15.71 0.86
C GLU A 198 -9.74 -14.68 0.81
N THR A 199 -9.42 -13.41 1.05
CA THR A 199 -10.41 -12.33 1.18
C THR A 199 -10.42 -11.36 -0.01
N LEU A 200 -9.79 -11.70 -1.14
CA LEU A 200 -9.82 -10.88 -2.37
C LEU A 200 -11.24 -10.55 -2.83
N GLY A 201 -12.19 -11.47 -2.65
CA GLY A 201 -13.59 -11.26 -2.99
C GLY A 201 -14.31 -10.14 -2.24
N LEU A 202 -13.71 -9.61 -1.14
CA LEU A 202 -14.24 -8.47 -0.40
C LEU A 202 -13.81 -7.12 -0.98
N ILE A 203 -12.82 -7.09 -1.86
CA ILE A 203 -12.28 -5.85 -2.44
C ILE A 203 -13.37 -5.00 -3.11
N PRO A 204 -14.27 -5.56 -3.96
CA PRO A 204 -15.32 -4.76 -4.61
C PRO A 204 -16.20 -4.03 -3.61
N GLU A 205 -16.69 -4.72 -2.58
CA GLU A 205 -17.58 -4.14 -1.57
C GLU A 205 -16.88 -3.01 -0.78
N VAL A 206 -15.62 -3.24 -0.37
CA VAL A 206 -14.84 -2.25 0.39
C VAL A 206 -14.58 -1.00 -0.47
N VAL A 207 -14.20 -1.19 -1.74
CA VAL A 207 -13.91 -0.08 -2.65
C VAL A 207 -15.20 0.65 -3.03
N GLU A 208 -16.32 -0.03 -3.26
CA GLU A 208 -17.61 0.62 -3.53
C GLU A 208 -18.02 1.54 -2.38
N ARG A 209 -17.90 1.08 -1.13
CA ARG A 209 -18.17 1.92 0.06
C ARG A 209 -17.24 3.12 0.14
N LEU A 210 -15.95 2.93 -0.17
CA LEU A 210 -14.95 4.00 -0.19
C LEU A 210 -15.29 5.06 -1.25
N MET A 211 -15.65 4.64 -2.46
CA MET A 211 -15.98 5.53 -3.57
C MET A 211 -17.30 6.30 -3.35
N ALA A 212 -18.17 5.82 -2.48
CA ALA A 212 -19.43 6.49 -2.12
C ALA A 212 -19.26 7.62 -1.09
N ARG A 213 -18.07 7.75 -0.47
CA ARG A 213 -17.74 8.81 0.52
C ARG A 213 -17.15 10.03 -0.18
#